data_f3d9292d011e6a99f1f8e7507f606c03
#
_entry.id   f3d9292d011e6a99f1f8e7507f606c03
#
_cell.length_a   1.000
_cell.length_b   1.000
_cell.length_c   1.000
_cell.angle_alpha   90.00
_cell.angle_beta   90.00
_cell.angle_gamma   90.00
#
_symmetry.space_group_name_H-M   'P 1'
#
loop_
_entity.id
_entity.type
_entity.pdbx_description
1 polymer ?
#
loop_
_entity_poly.entity_id
_entity_poly.type
_entity_poly.pdbx_seq_one_letter_code
_entity_poly.pdbx_strand_id
1 'polypeptide(L)' 'MDIEDIDVFIGIDVGKSEHWATALSRDGRKVFDKALPNDEDRLREVYQRLQAKGQVLVVVDQPATIGALAVAVAQDMGIT' A
#
# COMPACT_ATOMS: atom_id res chain seq x y z
N MET A 1 8.12 -9.23 11.67
CA MET A 1 9.01 -8.27 10.97
C MET A 1 9.26 -7.07 11.86
N ASP A 2 10.50 -6.65 11.97
CA ASP A 2 10.85 -5.48 12.75
C ASP A 2 10.56 -4.21 11.91
N ILE A 3 10.02 -3.18 12.53
CA ILE A 3 9.70 -1.93 11.85
C ILE A 3 10.97 -1.27 11.29
N GLU A 4 12.12 -1.55 11.88
CA GLU A 4 13.41 -1.05 11.39
C GLU A 4 13.79 -1.61 10.01
N ASP A 5 13.19 -2.73 9.62
CA ASP A 5 13.46 -3.36 8.33
C ASP A 5 12.55 -2.81 7.21
N ILE A 6 11.61 -1.94 7.55
CA ILE A 6 10.68 -1.38 6.58
C ILE A 6 11.30 -0.16 5.89
N ASP A 7 11.28 -0.16 4.57
CA ASP A 7 11.83 0.93 3.75
C ASP A 7 10.75 1.89 3.27
N VAL A 8 9.53 1.38 3.06
CA VAL A 8 8.41 2.17 2.54
C VAL A 8 7.15 1.86 3.34
N PHE A 9 6.46 2.90 3.76
CA PHE A 9 5.17 2.79 4.45
C PHE A 9 4.09 3.34 3.52
N ILE A 10 3.08 2.55 3.22
CA ILE A 10 1.94 3.01 2.43
C ILE A 10 0.67 2.95 3.27
N GLY A 11 -0.01 4.09 3.39
CA GLY A 11 -1.32 4.19 4.02
C GLY A 11 -2.38 4.31 2.94
N ILE A 12 -3.43 3.51 3.05
CA ILE A 12 -4.55 3.52 2.11
C ILE A 12 -5.80 3.99 2.85
N ASP A 13 -6.28 5.17 2.46
CA ASP A 13 -7.53 5.74 2.92
C ASP A 13 -8.64 5.21 2.01
N VAL A 14 -9.50 4.35 2.56
CA VAL A 14 -10.47 3.58 1.78
C VAL A 14 -11.65 4.45 1.36
N GLY A 15 -11.98 4.39 0.07
CA GLY A 15 -13.16 5.05 -0.50
C GLY A 15 -14.01 4.06 -1.29
N LYS A 16 -15.22 4.43 -1.62
CA LYS A 16 -16.18 3.54 -2.29
C LYS A 16 -15.75 3.12 -3.69
N SER A 17 -15.36 4.09 -4.52
CA SER A 17 -14.99 3.83 -5.91
C SER A 17 -13.49 3.81 -6.09
N GLU A 18 -12.78 4.58 -5.30
CA GLU A 18 -11.34 4.58 -5.31
C GLU A 18 -10.81 4.94 -3.93
N HIS A 19 -9.60 4.53 -3.67
CA HIS A 19 -8.90 4.85 -2.43
C HIS A 19 -7.95 6.02 -2.66
N TRP A 20 -7.43 6.57 -1.58
CA TRP A 20 -6.30 7.49 -1.64
C TRP A 20 -5.10 6.82 -0.98
N ALA A 21 -4.00 6.75 -1.69
CA ALA A 21 -2.79 6.10 -1.18
C ALA A 21 -1.68 7.11 -1.00
N THR A 22 -1.06 7.09 0.16
CA THR A 22 0.13 7.91 0.45
C THR A 22 1.24 6.99 0.92
N ALA A 23 2.38 7.03 0.23
CA ALA A 23 3.53 6.24 0.61
C ALA A 23 4.69 7.14 1.00
N LEU A 24 5.34 6.79 2.10
CA LEU A 24 6.50 7.51 2.62
C LEU A 24 7.71 6.59 2.66
N SER A 25 8.85 7.13 2.31
CA SER A 25 10.11 6.43 2.53
C SER A 25 10.46 6.47 4.02
N ARG A 26 11.48 5.72 4.39
CA ARG A 26 11.91 5.60 5.80
C ARG A 26 12.28 6.94 6.42
N ASP A 27 12.81 7.87 5.62
CA ASP A 27 13.19 9.21 6.08
C ASP A 27 12.02 10.20 6.09
N GLY A 28 10.79 9.72 5.82
CA GLY A 28 9.60 10.55 5.84
C GLY A 28 9.30 11.28 4.55
N ARG A 29 10.04 11.01 3.48
CA ARG A 29 9.83 11.64 2.18
C ARG A 29 8.65 10.98 1.46
N LYS A 30 7.76 11.77 0.91
CA LYS A 30 6.63 11.28 0.14
C LYS A 30 7.11 10.72 -1.20
N VAL A 31 6.85 9.44 -1.47
CA VAL A 31 7.23 8.78 -2.72
C VAL A 31 6.03 8.46 -3.59
N PHE A 32 4.82 8.54 -3.03
CA PHE A 32 3.58 8.33 -3.77
C PHE A 32 2.44 9.02 -3.01
N ASP A 33 1.55 9.73 -3.72
CA ASP A 33 0.43 10.42 -3.08
C ASP A 33 -0.64 10.68 -4.13
N LYS A 34 -1.50 9.70 -4.37
CA LYS A 34 -2.48 9.73 -5.46
C LYS A 34 -3.71 8.89 -5.14
N ALA A 35 -4.77 9.16 -5.89
CA ALA A 35 -5.92 8.26 -5.93
C ALA A 35 -5.48 6.90 -6.45
N LEU A 36 -6.03 5.85 -5.85
CA LEU A 36 -5.72 4.46 -6.21
C LEU A 36 -7.03 3.73 -6.47
N PRO A 37 -7.34 3.40 -7.72
CA PRO A 37 -8.56 2.64 -8.02
C PRO A 37 -8.58 1.31 -7.28
N ASN A 38 -9.77 0.89 -6.86
CA ASN A 38 -9.96 -0.40 -6.20
C ASN A 38 -9.99 -1.51 -7.25
N ASP A 39 -8.86 -1.74 -7.87
CA ASP A 39 -8.66 -2.66 -8.98
C ASP A 39 -7.38 -3.45 -8.76
N GLU A 40 -7.44 -4.76 -8.96
CA GLU A 40 -6.31 -5.64 -8.67
C GLU A 40 -5.05 -5.25 -9.44
N ASP A 41 -5.17 -4.98 -10.73
CA ASP A 41 -4.00 -4.65 -11.56
C ASP A 41 -3.34 -3.37 -11.13
N ARG A 42 -4.13 -2.37 -10.75
CA ARG A 42 -3.62 -1.08 -10.26
C ARG A 42 -2.93 -1.23 -8.91
N LEU A 43 -3.54 -2.02 -8.02
CA LEU A 43 -2.95 -2.29 -6.71
C LEU A 43 -1.60 -3.00 -6.88
N ARG A 44 -1.54 -4.03 -7.74
CA ARG A 44 -0.30 -4.75 -8.00
C ARG A 44 0.77 -3.83 -8.58
N GLU A 45 0.41 -2.97 -9.51
CA GLU A 45 1.33 -2.02 -10.14
C GLU A 45 1.96 -1.09 -9.10
N VAL A 46 1.14 -0.52 -8.22
CA VAL A 46 1.64 0.39 -7.18
C VAL A 46 2.53 -0.37 -6.19
N TYR A 47 2.10 -1.54 -5.72
CA TYR A 47 2.88 -2.33 -4.78
C TYR A 47 4.22 -2.76 -5.38
N GLN A 48 4.24 -3.20 -6.64
CA GLN A 48 5.48 -3.58 -7.33
C GLN A 48 6.45 -2.41 -7.40
N ARG A 49 5.92 -1.23 -7.70
CA ARG A 49 6.73 -0.01 -7.79
C ARG A 49 7.36 0.32 -6.43
N LEU A 50 6.61 0.13 -5.35
CA LEU A 50 7.12 0.37 -4.00
C LEU A 50 8.08 -0.72 -3.56
N GLN A 51 7.84 -1.98 -3.92
CA GLN A 51 8.73 -3.09 -3.58
C GLN A 51 10.10 -2.95 -4.24
N ALA A 52 10.18 -2.25 -5.36
CA ALA A 52 11.46 -1.95 -5.99
C ALA A 52 12.35 -1.06 -5.11
N LYS A 53 11.78 -0.38 -4.14
CA LYS A 53 12.51 0.47 -3.19
C LYS A 53 12.92 -0.25 -1.91
N GLY A 54 12.40 -1.46 -1.69
CA GLY A 54 12.72 -2.27 -0.51
C GLY A 54 11.49 -2.91 0.14
N GLN A 55 11.56 -3.13 1.42
CA GLN A 55 10.48 -3.74 2.20
C GLN A 55 9.33 -2.76 2.40
N VAL A 56 8.11 -3.19 2.11
CA VAL A 56 6.91 -2.36 2.17
C VAL A 56 6.00 -2.81 3.30
N LEU A 57 5.48 -1.86 4.06
CA LEU A 57 4.42 -2.08 5.04
C LEU A 57 3.16 -1.37 4.56
N VAL A 58 2.06 -2.09 4.47
CA VAL A 58 0.76 -1.55 4.05
C VAL A 58 -0.15 -1.40 5.25
N VAL A 59 -0.76 -0.21 5.38
CA VAL A 59 -1.77 0.07 6.41
C VAL A 59 -3.06 0.48 5.70
N VAL A 60 -4.14 -0.26 5.97
CA VAL A 60 -5.46 0.00 5.38
C VAL A 60 -6.44 0.28 6.52
N ASP A 61 -7.15 1.40 6.46
CA ASP A 61 -8.03 1.83 7.55
C ASP A 61 -9.31 0.99 7.70
N GLN A 62 -9.81 0.38 6.62
CA GLN A 62 -11.00 -0.48 6.65
C GLN A 62 -10.73 -1.80 5.90
N PRO A 63 -9.87 -2.68 6.47
CA PRO A 63 -9.40 -3.86 5.72
C PRO A 63 -10.47 -4.94 5.52
N ALA A 64 -11.51 -4.97 6.36
CA ALA A 64 -12.51 -6.05 6.33
C ALA A 64 -13.67 -5.78 5.38
N THR A 65 -13.71 -4.62 4.76
CA THR A 65 -14.82 -4.20 3.89
C THR A 65 -14.29 -3.84 2.50
N ILE A 66 -14.45 -2.57 2.11
CA ILE A 66 -14.00 -2.08 0.80
C ILE A 66 -12.47 -2.20 0.64
N GLY A 67 -11.72 -2.19 1.74
CA GLY A 67 -10.27 -2.35 1.72
C GLY A 67 -9.77 -3.78 1.58
N ALA A 68 -10.67 -4.78 1.55
CA ALA A 68 -10.27 -6.19 1.54
C ALA A 68 -9.41 -6.57 0.32
N LEU A 69 -9.70 -6.01 -0.85
CA LEU A 69 -8.92 -6.29 -2.05
C LEU A 69 -7.49 -5.78 -1.90
N ALA A 70 -7.33 -4.57 -1.37
CA ALA A 70 -5.99 -4.01 -1.16
C ALA A 70 -5.16 -4.88 -0.21
N VAL A 71 -5.78 -5.41 0.85
CA VAL A 71 -5.12 -6.32 1.78
C VAL A 71 -4.77 -7.65 1.10
N ALA A 72 -5.74 -8.22 0.35
CA ALA A 72 -5.53 -9.52 -0.31
C ALA A 72 -4.39 -9.45 -1.33
N VAL A 73 -4.33 -8.40 -2.12
CA VAL A 73 -3.25 -8.21 -3.11
C VAL A 73 -1.91 -8.06 -2.40
N ALA A 74 -1.87 -7.28 -1.32
CA ALA A 74 -0.64 -7.10 -0.55
C ALA A 74 -0.14 -8.44 -0.01
N GLN A 75 -1.03 -9.25 0.57
CA GLN A 75 -0.67 -10.57 1.10
C GLN A 75 -0.18 -11.50 -0.02
N ASP A 76 -0.85 -11.50 -1.16
CA ASP A 76 -0.45 -12.31 -2.30
C ASP A 76 0.95 -11.95 -2.80
N MET A 77 1.35 -10.70 -2.68
CA MET A 77 2.67 -10.22 -3.08
C MET A 77 3.73 -10.32 -1.98
N GLY A 78 3.37 -10.91 -0.84
CA GLY A 78 4.30 -11.06 0.28
C GLY A 78 4.55 -9.78 1.06
N ILE A 79 3.66 -8.81 0.98
CA ILE A 79 3.74 -7.55 1.71
C ILE A 79 3.05 -7.70 3.06
N THR A 80 3.65 -7.13 4.06
CA THR A 80 3.11 -7.19 5.43
C THR A 80 2.03 -6.12 5.68
#